data_c561ff2a0e076f43ada6bbc1edac6f67
#
_entry.id   c561ff2a0e076f43ada6bbc1edac6f67
#
_cell.length_a   1.000
_cell.length_b   1.000
_cell.length_c   1.000
_cell.angle_alpha   90.00
_cell.angle_beta   90.00
_cell.angle_gamma   90.00
#
_symmetry.space_group_name_H-M   'P 1'
#
loop_
_entity.id
_entity.type
_entity.pdbx_description
1 polymer ?
#
loop_
_entity_poly.entity_id
_entity_poly.type
_entity_poly.pdbx_seq_one_letter_code
_entity_poly.pdbx_strand_id
1 'polypeptide(L)'
;SLAIGEFKELMDRGLGGSGYSFVDLAADMAGAEFAKVANHPDHAIEVQNAVARIQSDLDIMPPIEGLPEGLSKAKFTERYQRVDSPPYIAQVNEIRRRLANIPLYRD
;
A
#
# COMPACT_ATOMS: atom_id res chain seq x y z
N SER A 1 13.06 -2.58 0.15
CA SER A 1 11.96 -2.31 1.07
C SER A 1 10.89 -3.38 0.97
N LEU A 2 10.02 -3.41 1.96
CA LEU A 2 8.91 -4.37 2.00
C LEU A 2 8.03 -4.24 0.76
N ALA A 3 7.75 -3.03 0.33
CA ALA A 3 6.89 -2.78 -0.82
C ALA A 3 7.47 -3.38 -2.11
N ILE A 4 8.78 -3.34 -2.25
CA ILE A 4 9.45 -3.87 -3.44
C ILE A 4 9.37 -5.39 -3.46
N GLY A 5 9.61 -6.04 -2.32
CA GLY A 5 9.50 -7.48 -2.21
C GLY A 5 8.10 -7.98 -2.51
N GLU A 6 7.11 -7.29 -1.94
CA GLU A 6 5.71 -7.62 -2.17
C GLU A 6 5.35 -7.45 -3.64
N PHE A 7 5.84 -6.39 -4.26
CA PHE A 7 5.59 -6.14 -5.68
C PHE A 7 6.13 -7.27 -6.55
N LYS A 8 7.36 -7.69 -6.30
CA LYS A 8 7.94 -8.79 -7.09
C LYS A 8 7.14 -10.07 -6.96
N GLU A 9 6.68 -10.35 -5.75
CA GLU A 9 5.89 -11.54 -5.50
C GLU A 9 4.56 -11.48 -6.25
N LEU A 10 3.91 -10.33 -6.25
CA LEU A 10 2.69 -10.13 -7.00
C LEU A 10 2.91 -10.30 -8.50
N MET A 11 4.00 -9.74 -9.01
CA MET A 11 4.35 -9.88 -10.43
C MET A 11 4.58 -11.34 -10.82
N ASP A 12 5.26 -12.09 -9.96
CA ASP A 12 5.58 -13.48 -10.25
C ASP A 12 4.37 -14.38 -10.18
N ARG A 13 3.42 -14.08 -9.30
CA ARG A 13 2.27 -14.95 -9.08
C ARG A 13 1.07 -14.59 -9.92
N GLY A 14 0.88 -13.33 -10.14
CA GLY A 14 -0.48 -12.96 -10.22
C GLY A 14 -0.97 -12.34 -11.45
N LEU A 15 -0.13 -12.14 -12.35
CA LEU A 15 -0.55 -11.35 -13.50
C LEU A 15 -1.46 -12.10 -14.44
N GLY A 16 -1.61 -13.38 -14.23
CA GLY A 16 -2.53 -14.16 -15.04
C GLY A 16 -3.99 -13.81 -14.81
N GLY A 17 -4.32 -13.32 -13.64
CA GLY A 17 -5.71 -13.08 -13.31
C GLY A 17 -6.16 -11.66 -13.64
N SER A 18 -5.94 -10.74 -12.72
CA SER A 18 -6.50 -9.41 -12.78
C SER A 18 -5.52 -8.32 -13.19
N GLY A 19 -4.27 -8.69 -13.47
CA GLY A 19 -3.24 -7.72 -13.80
C GLY A 19 -2.62 -7.08 -12.57
N TYR A 20 -1.72 -6.13 -12.79
CA TYR A 20 -1.05 -5.43 -11.71
C TYR A 20 -1.91 -4.29 -11.18
N SER A 21 -1.94 -4.13 -9.86
CA SER A 21 -2.78 -3.12 -9.24
C SER A 21 -2.01 -2.35 -8.17
N PHE A 22 -1.93 -1.04 -8.32
CA PHE A 22 -1.42 -0.17 -7.26
C PHE A 22 -2.41 -0.05 -6.10
N VAL A 23 -3.68 -0.36 -6.33
CA VAL A 23 -4.66 -0.48 -5.24
C VAL A 23 -4.27 -1.64 -4.32
N ASP A 24 -3.90 -2.79 -4.89
CA ASP A 24 -3.43 -3.92 -4.10
C ASP A 24 -2.14 -3.59 -3.36
N LEU A 25 -1.22 -2.88 -3.99
CA LEU A 25 0.00 -2.44 -3.34
C LEU A 25 -0.31 -1.50 -2.18
N ALA A 26 -1.25 -0.58 -2.35
CA ALA A 26 -1.67 0.31 -1.28
C ALA A 26 -2.23 -0.47 -0.10
N ALA A 27 -3.03 -1.50 -0.36
CA ALA A 27 -3.56 -2.36 0.69
C ALA A 27 -2.44 -3.09 1.44
N ASP A 28 -1.47 -3.62 0.71
CA ASP A 28 -0.32 -4.29 1.32
C ASP A 28 0.49 -3.34 2.18
N MET A 29 0.73 -2.13 1.71
CA MET A 29 1.49 -1.13 2.45
C MET A 29 0.73 -0.67 3.69
N ALA A 30 -0.60 -0.52 3.59
CA ALA A 30 -1.43 -0.18 4.74
C ALA A 30 -1.38 -1.28 5.79
N GLY A 31 -1.46 -2.54 5.35
CA GLY A 31 -1.35 -3.67 6.26
C GLY A 31 -0.02 -3.71 7.00
N ALA A 32 1.08 -3.41 6.29
CA ALA A 32 2.41 -3.35 6.90
C ALA A 32 2.50 -2.22 7.94
N GLU A 33 1.95 -1.05 7.65
CA GLU A 33 1.93 0.06 8.60
C GLU A 33 1.08 -0.27 9.81
N PHE A 34 -0.08 -0.88 9.59
CA PHE A 34 -0.94 -1.32 10.69
C PHE A 34 -0.21 -2.30 11.60
N ALA A 35 0.49 -3.27 11.02
CA ALA A 35 1.25 -4.25 11.81
C ALA A 35 2.34 -3.60 12.64
N LYS A 36 3.04 -2.61 12.08
CA LYS A 36 4.09 -1.88 12.82
C LYS A 36 3.50 -1.16 14.03
N VAL A 37 2.39 -0.46 13.83
CA VAL A 37 1.73 0.28 14.90
C VAL A 37 1.21 -0.69 15.96
N ALA A 38 0.55 -1.77 15.53
CA ALA A 38 -0.04 -2.74 16.43
C ALA A 38 1.00 -3.48 17.30
N ASN A 39 2.22 -3.63 16.76
CA ASN A 39 3.27 -4.37 17.46
C ASN A 39 4.25 -3.47 18.23
N HIS A 40 4.00 -2.16 18.27
CA HIS A 40 4.89 -1.25 18.98
C HIS A 40 4.58 -1.30 20.48
N PRO A 41 5.52 -1.73 21.33
CA PRO A 41 5.21 -1.96 22.74
C PRO A 41 4.84 -0.68 23.49
N ASP A 42 5.38 0.45 23.10
CA ASP A 42 5.14 1.71 23.80
C ASP A 42 3.77 2.33 23.47
N HIS A 43 3.08 1.80 22.46
CA HIS A 43 1.83 2.37 21.97
C HIS A 43 0.65 1.40 22.04
N ALA A 44 0.81 0.29 22.77
CA ALA A 44 -0.21 -0.77 22.77
C ALA A 44 -1.60 -0.26 23.18
N ILE A 45 -1.66 0.55 24.23
CA ILE A 45 -2.95 1.08 24.72
C ILE A 45 -3.54 2.08 23.72
N GLU A 46 -2.70 2.96 23.18
CA GLU A 46 -3.13 3.93 22.19
C GLU A 46 -3.67 3.25 20.94
N VAL A 47 -2.99 2.18 20.50
CA VAL A 47 -3.42 1.40 19.34
C VAL A 47 -4.75 0.72 19.62
N GLN A 48 -4.92 0.12 20.79
CA GLN A 48 -6.18 -0.52 21.15
C GLN A 48 -7.33 0.48 21.10
N ASN A 49 -7.11 1.69 21.62
CA ASN A 49 -8.13 2.72 21.59
C ASN A 49 -8.43 3.20 20.17
N ALA A 50 -7.40 3.29 19.33
CA ALA A 50 -7.56 3.68 17.94
C ALA A 50 -8.33 2.62 17.15
N VAL A 51 -7.99 1.35 17.38
CA VAL A 51 -8.68 0.24 16.72
C VAL A 51 -10.17 0.22 17.12
N ALA A 52 -10.46 0.48 18.38
CA ALA A 52 -11.84 0.52 18.85
C ALA A 52 -12.66 1.62 18.18
N ARG A 53 -12.00 2.66 17.65
CA ARG A 53 -12.67 3.77 16.98
C ARG A 53 -12.75 3.63 15.46
N ILE A 54 -12.19 2.56 14.91
CA ILE A 54 -12.25 2.34 13.46
C ILE A 54 -13.72 2.12 13.05
N GLN A 55 -14.20 2.95 12.13
CA GLN A 55 -15.57 2.90 11.66
C GLN A 55 -15.67 2.59 10.18
N SER A 56 -14.57 2.70 9.45
CA SER A 56 -14.57 2.43 8.01
C SER A 56 -13.18 2.04 7.56
N ASP A 57 -13.11 1.53 6.34
CA ASP A 57 -11.83 1.15 5.72
C ASP A 57 -10.91 2.37 5.56
N LEU A 58 -11.46 3.57 5.45
CA LEU A 58 -10.66 4.79 5.30
C LEU A 58 -9.88 5.14 6.57
N ASP A 59 -10.20 4.52 7.69
CA ASP A 59 -9.43 4.72 8.92
C ASP A 59 -8.12 3.94 8.92
N ILE A 60 -8.01 2.91 8.08
CA ILE A 60 -6.83 2.04 8.01
C ILE A 60 -6.24 1.97 6.59
N MET A 61 -7.02 2.28 5.58
CA MET A 61 -6.60 2.25 4.17
C MET A 61 -6.55 3.67 3.61
N PRO A 62 -5.57 3.99 2.76
CA PRO A 62 -5.58 5.28 2.08
C PRO A 62 -6.68 5.34 1.03
N PRO A 63 -7.09 6.54 0.61
CA PRO A 63 -7.96 6.66 -0.56
C PRO A 63 -7.30 6.01 -1.78
N ILE A 64 -8.11 5.37 -2.61
CA ILE A 64 -7.60 4.64 -3.76
C ILE A 64 -7.88 5.34 -5.09
N GLU A 65 -8.61 6.44 -5.08
CA GLU A 65 -8.96 7.15 -6.30
C GLU A 65 -7.71 7.53 -7.11
N GLY A 66 -7.76 7.23 -8.38
CA GLY A 66 -6.68 7.56 -9.31
C GLY A 66 -5.49 6.61 -9.29
N LEU A 67 -5.45 5.63 -8.40
CA LEU A 67 -4.39 4.64 -8.42
C LEU A 67 -4.61 3.66 -9.56
N PRO A 68 -3.61 3.43 -10.43
CA PRO A 68 -3.76 2.49 -11.53
C PRO A 68 -3.99 1.07 -11.03
N GLU A 69 -4.92 0.37 -11.68
CA GLU A 69 -5.20 -1.03 -11.39
C GLU A 69 -5.52 -1.78 -12.67
N GLY A 70 -5.47 -3.09 -12.62
CA GLY A 70 -5.79 -3.92 -13.78
C GLY A 70 -4.79 -3.79 -14.92
N LEU A 71 -3.54 -3.45 -14.61
CA LEU A 71 -2.52 -3.25 -15.63
C LEU A 71 -2.01 -4.61 -16.11
N SER A 72 -2.14 -4.89 -17.42
CA SER A 72 -1.48 -6.06 -17.99
C SER A 72 0.03 -5.91 -17.89
N LYS A 73 0.75 -7.01 -18.03
CA LYS A 73 2.21 -6.97 -18.05
C LYS A 73 2.72 -6.00 -19.11
N ALA A 74 2.10 -6.00 -20.28
CA ALA A 74 2.49 -5.11 -21.37
C ALA A 74 2.26 -3.65 -20.99
N LYS A 75 1.11 -3.32 -20.42
CA LYS A 75 0.81 -1.95 -19.99
C LYS A 75 1.69 -1.50 -18.85
N PHE A 76 1.95 -2.39 -17.91
CA PHE A 76 2.88 -2.07 -16.82
C PHE A 76 4.27 -1.74 -17.37
N THR A 77 4.78 -2.59 -18.27
CA THR A 77 6.10 -2.38 -18.86
C THR A 77 6.14 -1.08 -19.66
N GLU A 78 5.07 -0.79 -20.40
CA GLU A 78 5.00 0.46 -21.18
C GLU A 78 5.04 1.69 -20.29
N ARG A 79 4.33 1.69 -19.16
CA ARG A 79 4.22 2.85 -18.29
C ARG A 79 5.38 2.97 -17.30
N TYR A 80 5.82 1.86 -16.75
CA TYR A 80 6.75 1.86 -15.64
C TYR A 80 8.08 1.19 -15.95
N GLN A 81 8.15 0.43 -17.04
CA GLN A 81 9.32 -0.33 -17.49
C GLN A 81 9.72 -1.42 -16.51
N ARG A 82 9.92 -1.08 -15.25
CA ARG A 82 10.29 -2.04 -14.22
C ARG A 82 9.93 -1.48 -12.84
N VAL A 83 10.01 -2.37 -11.85
CA VAL A 83 9.96 -1.98 -10.43
C VAL A 83 11.15 -1.06 -10.16
N ASP A 84 10.95 -0.05 -9.34
CA ASP A 84 11.96 0.95 -8.97
C ASP A 84 12.30 1.96 -10.06
N SER A 85 11.60 1.96 -11.17
CA SER A 85 11.75 3.04 -12.15
C SER A 85 11.24 4.35 -11.55
N PRO A 86 11.67 5.50 -12.07
CA PRO A 86 11.17 6.78 -11.56
C PRO A 86 9.65 6.90 -11.53
N PRO A 87 8.91 6.54 -12.59
CA PRO A 87 7.45 6.61 -12.52
C PRO A 87 6.84 5.62 -11.53
N TYR A 88 7.46 4.44 -11.34
CA TYR A 88 7.02 3.50 -10.32
C TYR A 88 7.20 4.09 -8.92
N ILE A 89 8.38 4.65 -8.65
CA ILE A 89 8.68 5.26 -7.36
C ILE A 89 7.73 6.41 -7.07
N ALA A 90 7.36 7.18 -8.09
CA ALA A 90 6.40 8.26 -7.92
C ALA A 90 5.04 7.74 -7.44
N GLN A 91 4.59 6.60 -7.97
CA GLN A 91 3.34 5.99 -7.51
C GLN A 91 3.46 5.49 -6.07
N VAL A 92 4.57 4.87 -5.72
CA VAL A 92 4.81 4.41 -4.35
C VAL A 92 4.81 5.60 -3.38
N ASN A 93 5.45 6.69 -3.75
CA ASN A 93 5.50 7.88 -2.91
C ASN A 93 4.12 8.51 -2.74
N GLU A 94 3.29 8.47 -3.76
CA GLU A 94 1.91 8.94 -3.65
C GLU A 94 1.13 8.10 -2.63
N ILE A 95 1.30 6.79 -2.67
CA ILE A 95 0.68 5.90 -1.69
C ILE A 95 1.17 6.23 -0.29
N ARG A 96 2.50 6.41 -0.13
CA ARG A 96 3.07 6.76 1.17
C ARG A 96 2.52 8.08 1.71
N ARG A 97 2.36 9.06 0.83
CA ARG A 97 1.78 10.35 1.21
C ARG A 97 0.36 10.17 1.73
N ARG A 98 -0.43 9.36 1.04
CA ARG A 98 -1.80 9.08 1.44
C ARG A 98 -1.87 8.34 2.78
N LEU A 99 -0.95 7.39 2.99
CA LEU A 99 -0.85 6.67 4.26
C LEU A 99 -0.49 7.62 5.39
N ALA A 100 0.43 8.56 5.16
CA ALA A 100 0.85 9.49 6.18
C ALA A 100 -0.28 10.42 6.63
N ASN A 101 -1.33 10.57 5.85
CA ASN A 101 -2.49 11.36 6.22
C ASN A 101 -3.49 10.61 7.09
N ILE A 102 -3.31 9.30 7.25
CA ILE A 102 -4.18 8.51 8.13
C ILE A 102 -3.71 8.71 9.56
N PRO A 103 -4.59 9.19 10.46
CA PRO A 103 -4.17 9.50 11.84
C PRO A 103 -3.52 8.34 12.58
N LEU A 104 -3.99 7.13 12.34
CA LEU A 104 -3.44 5.94 12.99
C LEU A 104 -1.95 5.75 12.68
N TYR A 105 -1.48 6.16 11.50
CA TYR A 105 -0.10 5.96 11.06
C TYR A 105 0.77 7.19 11.23
N ARG A 106 0.22 8.27 11.76
CA ARG A 106 1.00 9.46 12.09
C ARG A 106 1.79 9.23 13.37
N ASP A 107 2.99 9.77 13.39
CA ASP A 107 3.77 9.77 14.62
C ASP A 107 3.27 10.78 15.63
#